data_8d510f4596e79329f0ecd46caf6c1198
#
_entry.id   8d510f4596e79329f0ecd46caf6c1198
#
_cell.length_a   1.000
_cell.length_b   1.000
_cell.length_c   1.000
_cell.angle_alpha   90.00
_cell.angle_beta   90.00
_cell.angle_gamma   90.00
#
_symmetry.space_group_name_H-M   'P 1'
#
loop_
_entity.id
_entity.type
_entity.pdbx_description
1 polymer ?
#
loop_
_entity_poly.entity_id
_entity_poly.type
_entity_poly.pdbx_seq_one_letter_code
_entity_poly.pdbx_strand_id
1 'polypeptide(L)'
;MKKSLSSSKVLIVGLARNCEDVIEREVLKINSAFAEAKNVNWLVIESDSDDGTLMTLKKLSKNGSFEFLTLGNLQKQYPKRTERISRCRNLYLKELRTNTKYNDIDYVVVADLDGVNSELTATAVNSCWDLSVDWDACFANQSAPYYDIWALRHDLWSPTDCFEQQAFLSELKVDDFYNRFTSILSKMIFIPKDAALIRVKSAFGGLGIYRKQCLLNGDYVGVTDNGDQVCEHVNFHLNHMKDANLYIVPSLINCGWNEHSRSRGKIHMLVYFIATRFFSNSTLKKFKSYIL
;
A
#
# COMPACT_ATOMS: atom_id res chain seq x y z
N MET A 1 6.08 -17.37 -19.14
CA MET A 1 5.72 -18.41 -18.13
C MET A 1 6.16 -17.89 -16.76
N LYS A 2 5.34 -18.04 -15.73
CA LYS A 2 5.63 -17.62 -14.35
C LYS A 2 6.79 -18.47 -13.80
N LYS A 3 7.89 -17.83 -13.37
CA LYS A 3 9.03 -18.49 -12.73
C LYS A 3 8.64 -18.86 -11.30
N SER A 4 8.98 -20.06 -10.80
CA SER A 4 8.66 -20.48 -9.43
C SER A 4 9.33 -19.58 -8.39
N LEU A 5 8.72 -19.40 -7.22
CA LEU A 5 9.30 -18.61 -6.14
C LEU A 5 10.68 -19.14 -5.74
N SER A 6 10.83 -20.43 -5.58
CA SER A 6 12.08 -21.10 -5.17
C SER A 6 13.25 -20.93 -6.16
N SER A 7 12.97 -20.58 -7.41
CA SER A 7 13.99 -20.25 -8.40
C SER A 7 14.18 -18.77 -8.65
N SER A 8 13.36 -17.91 -8.01
CA SER A 8 13.28 -16.48 -8.28
C SER A 8 14.12 -15.64 -7.30
N LYS A 9 14.69 -14.56 -7.82
CA LYS A 9 15.31 -13.50 -7.04
C LYS A 9 14.28 -12.40 -6.83
N VAL A 10 14.08 -12.01 -5.58
CA VAL A 10 13.08 -11.04 -5.15
C VAL A 10 13.79 -9.79 -4.62
N LEU A 11 13.33 -8.62 -5.04
CA LEU A 11 13.68 -7.34 -4.44
C LEU A 11 12.47 -6.82 -3.67
N ILE A 12 12.61 -6.60 -2.38
CA ILE A 12 11.60 -5.94 -1.56
C ILE A 12 11.94 -4.46 -1.50
N VAL A 13 10.98 -3.61 -1.86
CA VAL A 13 11.12 -2.16 -1.81
C VAL A 13 10.05 -1.58 -0.89
N GLY A 14 10.41 -0.58 -0.11
CA GLY A 14 9.50 0.10 0.80
C GLY A 14 9.93 1.52 1.08
N LEU A 15 9.01 2.30 1.66
CA LEU A 15 9.29 3.64 2.14
C LEU A 15 9.31 3.63 3.67
N ALA A 16 10.22 4.39 4.25
CA ALA A 16 10.35 4.50 5.70
C ALA A 16 10.26 5.97 6.13
N ARG A 17 9.40 6.24 7.10
CA ARG A 17 9.31 7.51 7.82
C ARG A 17 8.71 7.27 9.20
N ASN A 18 9.42 7.67 10.25
CA ASN A 18 8.95 7.57 11.65
C ASN A 18 8.36 6.18 11.97
N CYS A 19 9.12 5.13 11.69
CA CYS A 19 8.72 3.74 11.89
C CYS A 19 9.72 2.94 12.74
N GLU A 20 10.50 3.63 13.61
CA GLU A 20 11.49 3.04 14.49
C GLU A 20 10.97 1.81 15.24
N ASP A 21 9.76 1.92 15.81
CA ASP A 21 9.18 0.88 16.67
C ASP A 21 8.74 -0.38 15.92
N VAL A 22 8.57 -0.31 14.60
CA VAL A 22 7.95 -1.39 13.82
C VAL A 22 8.83 -1.94 12.70
N ILE A 23 9.72 -1.14 12.11
CA ILE A 23 10.42 -1.48 10.86
C ILE A 23 11.28 -2.75 10.96
N GLU A 24 11.98 -2.99 12.08
CA GLU A 24 12.78 -4.20 12.26
C GLU A 24 11.88 -5.46 12.24
N ARG A 25 10.73 -5.39 12.90
CA ARG A 25 9.75 -6.48 12.95
C ARG A 25 9.11 -6.72 11.56
N GLU A 26 8.80 -5.65 10.83
CA GLU A 26 8.28 -5.73 9.45
C GLU A 26 9.29 -6.44 8.52
N VAL A 27 10.54 -6.02 8.55
CA VAL A 27 11.60 -6.63 7.75
C VAL A 27 11.75 -8.14 8.07
N LEU A 28 11.78 -8.51 9.34
CA LEU A 28 11.85 -9.91 9.76
C LEU A 28 10.63 -10.71 9.30
N LYS A 29 9.43 -10.12 9.42
CA LYS A 29 8.17 -10.76 9.05
C LYS A 29 8.11 -11.02 7.55
N ILE A 30 8.43 -10.01 6.74
CA ILE A 30 8.42 -10.13 5.28
C ILE A 30 9.52 -11.10 4.82
N ASN A 31 10.73 -11.03 5.38
CA ASN A 31 11.79 -12.01 5.09
C ASN A 31 11.34 -13.46 5.35
N SER A 32 10.69 -13.70 6.49
CA SER A 32 10.15 -15.03 6.82
C SER A 32 9.09 -15.49 5.81
N ALA A 33 8.26 -14.58 5.32
CA ALA A 33 7.23 -14.90 4.36
C ALA A 33 7.78 -15.23 2.96
N PHE A 34 8.93 -14.67 2.60
CA PHE A 34 9.63 -14.93 1.33
C PHE A 34 10.82 -15.89 1.47
N ALA A 35 10.92 -16.65 2.56
CA ALA A 35 12.05 -17.54 2.83
C ALA A 35 12.26 -18.63 1.77
N GLU A 36 11.25 -18.99 1.00
CA GLU A 36 11.34 -19.96 -0.11
C GLU A 36 11.95 -19.36 -1.39
N ALA A 37 12.08 -18.03 -1.49
CA ALA A 37 12.71 -17.39 -2.64
C ALA A 37 14.20 -17.74 -2.70
N LYS A 38 14.74 -17.91 -3.92
CA LYS A 38 16.16 -18.18 -4.13
C LYS A 38 17.07 -17.15 -3.48
N ASN A 39 16.66 -15.89 -3.52
CA ASN A 39 17.35 -14.76 -2.91
C ASN A 39 16.34 -13.64 -2.61
N VAL A 40 16.50 -12.95 -1.49
CA VAL A 40 15.72 -11.78 -1.10
C VAL A 40 16.68 -10.63 -0.83
N ASN A 41 16.53 -9.55 -1.59
CA ASN A 41 17.23 -8.29 -1.39
C ASN A 41 16.25 -7.20 -1.00
N TRP A 42 16.75 -6.16 -0.35
CA TRP A 42 15.97 -5.00 0.09
C TRP A 42 16.53 -3.70 -0.46
N LEU A 43 15.63 -2.79 -0.79
CA LEU A 43 15.95 -1.38 -1.03
C LEU A 43 14.86 -0.50 -0.40
N VAL A 44 15.19 0.14 0.71
CA VAL A 44 14.29 1.05 1.43
C VAL A 44 14.65 2.49 1.12
N ILE A 45 13.64 3.30 0.82
CA ILE A 45 13.82 4.74 0.64
C ILE A 45 13.27 5.46 1.87
N GLU A 46 14.12 6.20 2.55
CA GLU A 46 13.76 6.98 3.74
C GLU A 46 13.66 8.47 3.39
N SER A 47 12.71 9.15 4.01
CA SER A 47 12.68 10.61 4.06
C SER A 47 11.91 11.13 5.28
N ASP A 48 12.30 12.30 5.76
CA ASP A 48 11.56 13.07 6.77
C ASP A 48 11.40 12.39 8.14
N SER A 49 12.23 11.41 8.50
CA SER A 49 12.20 10.83 9.84
C SER A 49 12.87 11.76 10.85
N ASP A 50 12.22 11.91 12.02
CA ASP A 50 12.72 12.65 13.19
C ASP A 50 12.84 11.78 14.44
N ASP A 51 12.62 10.44 14.31
CA ASP A 51 12.82 9.39 15.30
C ASP A 51 14.09 8.58 15.02
N GLY A 52 14.24 7.41 15.65
CA GLY A 52 15.37 6.50 15.45
C GLY A 52 15.33 5.64 14.17
N THR A 53 14.39 5.89 13.24
CA THR A 53 14.26 5.10 11.99
C THR A 53 15.58 5.00 11.23
N LEU A 54 16.30 6.11 11.03
CA LEU A 54 17.60 6.09 10.34
C LEU A 54 18.64 5.22 11.03
N MET A 55 18.64 5.19 12.37
CA MET A 55 19.58 4.36 13.14
C MET A 55 19.25 2.87 12.97
N THR A 56 17.96 2.53 12.96
CA THR A 56 17.49 1.16 12.73
C THR A 56 17.80 0.71 11.29
N LEU A 57 17.60 1.54 10.29
CA LEU A 57 17.99 1.24 8.90
C LEU A 57 19.51 1.00 8.76
N LYS A 58 20.36 1.81 9.40
CA LYS A 58 21.81 1.59 9.45
C LYS A 58 22.18 0.27 10.12
N LYS A 59 21.45 -0.16 11.15
CA LYS A 59 21.64 -1.47 11.79
C LYS A 59 21.29 -2.60 10.82
N LEU A 60 20.13 -2.51 10.16
CA LEU A 60 19.67 -3.51 9.18
C LEU A 60 20.61 -3.61 7.98
N SER A 61 21.18 -2.51 7.51
CA SER A 61 22.08 -2.47 6.34
C SER A 61 23.45 -3.12 6.58
N LYS A 62 23.80 -3.48 7.81
CA LYS A 62 24.97 -4.33 8.08
C LYS A 62 24.82 -5.74 7.50
N ASN A 63 23.58 -6.16 7.22
CA ASN A 63 23.30 -7.36 6.43
C ASN A 63 23.40 -6.97 4.96
N GLY A 64 24.31 -7.55 4.20
CA GLY A 64 24.62 -7.22 2.81
C GLY A 64 23.46 -7.38 1.80
N SER A 65 22.32 -7.97 2.20
CA SER A 65 21.11 -8.07 1.39
C SER A 65 20.13 -6.91 1.63
N PHE A 66 20.42 -6.01 2.59
CA PHE A 66 19.56 -4.88 2.93
C PHE A 66 20.27 -3.56 2.65
N GLU A 67 19.67 -2.76 1.75
CA GLU A 67 20.15 -1.42 1.43
C GLU A 67 19.06 -0.39 1.71
N PHE A 68 19.48 0.82 2.01
CA PHE A 68 18.58 1.96 2.07
C PHE A 68 19.23 3.22 1.50
N LEU A 69 18.40 4.12 1.00
CA LEU A 69 18.78 5.47 0.57
C LEU A 69 17.94 6.47 1.36
N THR A 70 18.53 7.59 1.75
CA THR A 70 17.78 8.69 2.39
C THR A 70 17.72 9.91 1.48
N LEU A 71 16.55 10.52 1.42
CA LEU A 71 16.31 11.80 0.72
C LEU A 71 16.29 12.99 1.71
N GLY A 72 16.59 12.72 2.99
CA GLY A 72 16.61 13.75 4.03
C GLY A 72 15.24 14.41 4.22
N ASN A 73 15.21 15.73 4.35
CA ASN A 73 13.98 16.46 4.64
C ASN A 73 13.31 16.96 3.35
N LEU A 74 12.48 16.11 2.74
CA LEU A 74 11.68 16.44 1.55
C LEU A 74 10.53 17.38 1.86
N GLN A 75 9.98 17.33 3.08
CA GLN A 75 8.77 18.10 3.46
C GLN A 75 8.97 19.62 3.32
N LYS A 76 10.18 20.11 3.49
CA LYS A 76 10.50 21.53 3.30
C LYS A 76 10.30 21.99 1.86
N GLN A 77 10.63 21.13 0.90
CA GLN A 77 10.55 21.45 -0.53
C GLN A 77 9.23 20.97 -1.14
N TYR A 78 8.70 19.86 -0.67
CA TYR A 78 7.50 19.19 -1.17
C TYR A 78 6.48 19.00 -0.03
N PRO A 79 5.63 19.99 0.27
CA PRO A 79 4.72 19.94 1.40
C PRO A 79 3.63 18.87 1.27
N LYS A 80 3.26 18.48 0.04
CA LYS A 80 2.22 17.48 -0.21
C LYS A 80 2.75 16.06 0.03
N ARG A 81 2.01 15.28 0.85
CA ARG A 81 2.41 13.91 1.23
C ARG A 81 2.58 12.99 0.03
N THR A 82 1.61 12.97 -0.87
CA THR A 82 1.62 12.08 -2.05
C THR A 82 2.75 12.42 -3.03
N GLU A 83 3.14 13.69 -3.13
CA GLU A 83 4.29 14.10 -3.92
C GLU A 83 5.61 13.54 -3.34
N ARG A 84 5.80 13.58 -2.02
CA ARG A 84 6.98 12.96 -1.38
C ARG A 84 7.01 11.46 -1.58
N ILE A 85 5.86 10.79 -1.40
CA ILE A 85 5.73 9.36 -1.61
C ILE A 85 6.10 8.99 -3.05
N SER A 86 5.56 9.67 -4.05
CA SER A 86 5.88 9.38 -5.46
C SER A 86 7.35 9.60 -5.80
N ARG A 87 7.98 10.64 -5.22
CA ARG A 87 9.44 10.87 -5.38
C ARG A 87 10.28 9.74 -4.78
N CYS A 88 9.93 9.28 -3.59
CA CYS A 88 10.60 8.14 -2.96
C CYS A 88 10.40 6.86 -3.78
N ARG A 89 9.18 6.60 -4.27
CA ARG A 89 8.90 5.44 -5.13
C ARG A 89 9.65 5.53 -6.46
N ASN A 90 9.73 6.69 -7.07
CA ASN A 90 10.50 6.89 -8.31
C ASN A 90 12.00 6.69 -8.12
N LEU A 91 12.53 6.91 -6.92
CA LEU A 91 13.93 6.62 -6.63
C LEU A 91 14.22 5.11 -6.69
N TYR A 92 13.40 4.27 -6.05
CA TYR A 92 13.62 2.82 -6.18
C TYR A 92 13.34 2.31 -7.60
N LEU A 93 12.41 2.91 -8.36
CA LEU A 93 12.23 2.58 -9.78
C LEU A 93 13.47 2.94 -10.61
N LYS A 94 14.06 4.10 -10.34
CA LYS A 94 15.32 4.51 -10.98
C LYS A 94 16.44 3.49 -10.70
N GLU A 95 16.64 3.12 -9.43
CA GLU A 95 17.61 2.10 -9.05
C GLU A 95 17.33 0.76 -9.74
N LEU A 96 16.07 0.32 -9.79
CA LEU A 96 15.66 -0.92 -10.45
C LEU A 96 15.99 -0.93 -11.95
N ARG A 97 15.95 0.24 -12.62
CA ARG A 97 16.19 0.40 -14.05
C ARG A 97 17.67 0.59 -14.40
N THR A 98 18.44 1.25 -13.53
CA THR A 98 19.78 1.73 -13.88
C THR A 98 20.90 1.03 -13.11
N ASN A 99 20.61 0.45 -11.95
CA ASN A 99 21.61 -0.22 -11.15
C ASN A 99 21.75 -1.68 -11.57
N THR A 100 22.91 -2.06 -12.09
CA THR A 100 23.20 -3.41 -12.60
C THR A 100 23.01 -4.51 -11.57
N LYS A 101 23.11 -4.20 -10.27
CA LYS A 101 22.87 -5.10 -9.16
C LYS A 101 21.47 -5.73 -9.21
N TYR A 102 20.47 -5.02 -9.78
CA TYR A 102 19.08 -5.46 -9.84
C TYR A 102 18.69 -6.06 -11.21
N ASN A 103 19.66 -6.26 -12.12
CA ASN A 103 19.36 -6.75 -13.47
C ASN A 103 18.68 -8.12 -13.46
N ASP A 104 19.05 -9.00 -12.55
CA ASP A 104 18.59 -10.39 -12.47
C ASP A 104 17.46 -10.62 -11.47
N ILE A 105 16.85 -9.56 -10.95
CA ILE A 105 15.61 -9.63 -10.15
C ILE A 105 14.45 -10.09 -11.04
N ASP A 106 13.67 -11.05 -10.55
CA ASP A 106 12.51 -11.60 -11.23
C ASP A 106 11.21 -10.91 -10.78
N TYR A 107 11.07 -10.70 -9.46
CA TYR A 107 9.90 -10.08 -8.85
C TYR A 107 10.31 -8.94 -7.91
N VAL A 108 9.44 -7.93 -7.85
CA VAL A 108 9.58 -6.81 -6.93
C VAL A 108 8.37 -6.82 -5.99
N VAL A 109 8.63 -6.79 -4.70
CA VAL A 109 7.61 -6.65 -3.66
C VAL A 109 7.62 -5.21 -3.18
N VAL A 110 6.55 -4.49 -3.42
CA VAL A 110 6.33 -3.16 -2.85
C VAL A 110 5.58 -3.34 -1.54
N ALA A 111 6.15 -2.88 -0.43
CA ALA A 111 5.56 -3.05 0.90
C ALA A 111 5.55 -1.74 1.68
N ASP A 112 4.45 -1.46 2.38
CA ASP A 112 4.42 -0.48 3.44
C ASP A 112 5.12 -1.07 4.67
N LEU A 113 5.89 -0.23 5.40
CA LEU A 113 6.75 -0.68 6.50
C LEU A 113 6.33 -0.09 7.85
N ASP A 114 5.05 0.24 7.98
CA ASP A 114 4.43 0.87 9.15
C ASP A 114 3.61 -0.11 10.03
N GLY A 115 3.84 -1.41 9.90
CA GLY A 115 3.21 -2.44 10.73
C GLY A 115 2.03 -3.16 10.09
N VAL A 116 1.78 -2.93 8.80
CA VAL A 116 0.62 -3.53 8.09
C VAL A 116 0.89 -4.92 7.49
N ASN A 117 2.02 -5.59 7.85
CA ASN A 117 2.30 -6.94 7.35
C ASN A 117 2.42 -7.98 8.49
N SER A 118 1.80 -7.71 9.64
CA SER A 118 1.93 -8.51 10.86
C SER A 118 1.40 -9.95 10.73
N GLU A 119 0.46 -10.23 9.83
CA GLU A 119 -0.12 -11.57 9.59
C GLU A 119 0.45 -12.26 8.33
N LEU A 120 1.36 -11.61 7.58
CA LEU A 120 1.93 -12.18 6.36
C LEU A 120 2.67 -13.49 6.67
N THR A 121 2.44 -14.53 5.86
CA THR A 121 3.04 -15.86 6.02
C THR A 121 3.59 -16.39 4.69
N ALA A 122 4.50 -17.39 4.74
CA ALA A 122 4.97 -18.07 3.54
C ALA A 122 3.82 -18.71 2.76
N THR A 123 2.85 -19.32 3.44
CA THR A 123 1.66 -19.89 2.78
C THR A 123 0.86 -18.81 2.04
N ALA A 124 0.67 -17.62 2.64
CA ALA A 124 -0.01 -16.51 1.98
C ALA A 124 0.74 -16.05 0.72
N VAL A 125 2.05 -15.90 0.80
CA VAL A 125 2.90 -15.56 -0.36
C VAL A 125 2.84 -16.63 -1.44
N ASN A 126 3.02 -17.91 -1.09
CA ASN A 126 3.01 -19.02 -2.03
C ASN A 126 1.68 -19.12 -2.79
N SER A 127 0.55 -18.74 -2.18
CA SER A 127 -0.75 -18.78 -2.84
C SER A 127 -0.79 -17.95 -4.14
N CYS A 128 0.07 -16.93 -4.31
CA CYS A 128 0.20 -16.20 -5.57
C CYS A 128 0.83 -17.05 -6.67
N TRP A 129 1.73 -17.97 -6.31
CA TRP A 129 2.35 -18.88 -7.25
C TRP A 129 1.48 -20.09 -7.58
N ASP A 130 0.56 -20.46 -6.68
CA ASP A 130 -0.41 -21.55 -6.88
C ASP A 130 -1.58 -21.16 -7.80
N LEU A 131 -1.73 -19.88 -8.13
CA LEU A 131 -2.78 -19.44 -9.05
C LEU A 131 -2.64 -20.09 -10.43
N SER A 132 -3.75 -20.61 -10.96
CA SER A 132 -3.83 -21.17 -12.31
C SER A 132 -3.80 -20.13 -13.43
N VAL A 133 -4.03 -18.85 -13.08
CA VAL A 133 -3.98 -17.74 -14.03
C VAL A 133 -2.58 -17.13 -14.09
N ASP A 134 -2.25 -16.54 -15.23
CA ASP A 134 -1.07 -15.72 -15.36
C ASP A 134 -1.36 -14.32 -14.79
N TRP A 135 -0.43 -13.78 -13.99
CA TRP A 135 -0.59 -12.49 -13.34
C TRP A 135 0.65 -11.61 -13.51
N ASP A 136 0.45 -10.32 -13.53
CA ASP A 136 1.51 -9.32 -13.58
C ASP A 136 1.73 -8.66 -12.22
N ALA A 137 0.66 -8.56 -11.41
CA ALA A 137 0.77 -8.21 -10.00
C ALA A 137 -0.30 -8.88 -9.14
N CYS A 138 0.08 -9.21 -7.90
CA CYS A 138 -0.79 -9.72 -6.83
C CYS A 138 -0.77 -8.74 -5.67
N PHE A 139 -1.95 -8.33 -5.19
CA PHE A 139 -2.11 -7.41 -4.07
C PHE A 139 -2.69 -8.12 -2.86
N ALA A 140 -2.27 -7.65 -1.68
CA ALA A 140 -2.70 -8.22 -0.42
C ALA A 140 -4.19 -8.01 -0.14
N ASN A 141 -4.74 -8.95 0.65
CA ASN A 141 -6.00 -8.86 1.35
C ASN A 141 -5.75 -8.81 2.86
N GLN A 142 -6.77 -8.47 3.63
CA GLN A 142 -6.72 -8.41 5.09
C GLN A 142 -7.63 -9.46 5.72
N SER A 143 -7.28 -9.97 6.90
CA SER A 143 -8.20 -10.77 7.73
C SER A 143 -9.29 -9.93 8.41
N ALA A 144 -9.24 -8.61 8.23
CA ALA A 144 -10.22 -7.58 8.55
C ALA A 144 -10.86 -7.03 7.25
N PRO A 145 -11.77 -6.04 7.32
CA PRO A 145 -12.25 -5.38 6.10
C PRO A 145 -11.12 -4.76 5.27
N TYR A 146 -11.18 -4.95 3.96
CA TYR A 146 -10.25 -4.35 3.01
C TYR A 146 -10.25 -2.83 3.16
N TYR A 147 -9.12 -2.24 3.55
CA TYR A 147 -9.10 -0.83 3.98
C TYR A 147 -8.66 0.15 2.89
N ASP A 148 -7.90 -0.29 1.90
CA ASP A 148 -7.20 0.60 0.97
C ASP A 148 -8.08 0.99 -0.23
N ILE A 149 -9.18 1.69 0.09
CA ILE A 149 -10.17 2.11 -0.91
C ILE A 149 -9.62 3.19 -1.84
N TRP A 150 -8.64 3.98 -1.38
CA TRP A 150 -8.05 5.02 -2.23
C TRP A 150 -7.23 4.44 -3.38
N ALA A 151 -6.49 3.36 -3.15
CA ALA A 151 -5.76 2.65 -4.19
C ALA A 151 -6.63 1.71 -5.04
N LEU A 152 -7.88 1.45 -4.62
CA LEU A 152 -8.75 0.49 -5.30
C LEU A 152 -9.46 1.08 -6.51
N ARG A 153 -9.35 0.41 -7.67
CA ARG A 153 -10.18 0.65 -8.85
C ARG A 153 -10.70 -0.67 -9.40
N HIS A 154 -12.02 -0.81 -9.35
CA HIS A 154 -12.76 -1.98 -9.85
C HIS A 154 -14.14 -1.53 -10.33
N ASP A 155 -14.59 -1.99 -11.52
CA ASP A 155 -15.75 -1.46 -12.19
C ASP A 155 -17.05 -1.48 -11.38
N LEU A 156 -17.26 -2.52 -10.56
CA LEU A 156 -18.46 -2.65 -9.73
C LEU A 156 -18.24 -2.23 -8.28
N TRP A 157 -17.03 -2.36 -7.75
CA TRP A 157 -16.79 -2.17 -6.33
C TRP A 157 -16.33 -0.75 -5.98
N SER A 158 -15.36 -0.21 -6.73
CA SER A 158 -14.82 1.14 -6.54
C SER A 158 -14.43 1.74 -7.90
N PRO A 159 -15.40 2.17 -8.71
CA PRO A 159 -15.13 2.63 -10.07
C PRO A 159 -14.44 4.00 -10.13
N THR A 160 -14.61 4.83 -9.09
CA THR A 160 -14.09 6.20 -9.01
C THR A 160 -13.19 6.40 -7.81
N ASP A 161 -12.49 7.53 -7.77
CA ASP A 161 -11.74 7.94 -6.58
C ASP A 161 -12.69 8.23 -5.41
N CYS A 162 -12.36 7.68 -4.23
CA CYS A 162 -13.23 7.80 -3.06
C CYS A 162 -13.24 9.24 -2.50
N PHE A 163 -12.14 9.99 -2.64
CA PHE A 163 -12.07 11.38 -2.16
C PHE A 163 -12.70 12.34 -3.15
N GLU A 164 -12.62 12.10 -4.48
CA GLU A 164 -13.40 12.83 -5.48
C GLU A 164 -14.90 12.63 -5.26
N GLN A 165 -15.32 11.39 -5.02
CA GLN A 165 -16.73 11.10 -4.67
C GLN A 165 -17.14 11.83 -3.39
N GLN A 166 -16.25 11.87 -2.38
CA GLN A 166 -16.51 12.57 -1.12
C GLN A 166 -16.64 14.09 -1.32
N ALA A 167 -15.79 14.68 -2.15
CA ALA A 167 -15.86 16.10 -2.50
C ALA A 167 -17.18 16.43 -3.21
N PHE A 168 -17.56 15.64 -4.21
CA PHE A 168 -18.83 15.77 -4.91
C PHE A 168 -20.05 15.70 -3.98
N LEU A 169 -20.09 14.72 -3.07
CA LEU A 169 -21.19 14.61 -2.12
C LEU A 169 -21.22 15.77 -1.12
N SER A 170 -20.05 16.36 -0.79
CA SER A 170 -19.97 17.57 0.04
C SER A 170 -20.55 18.79 -0.66
N GLU A 171 -20.35 18.94 -1.97
CA GLU A 171 -20.97 20.00 -2.77
C GLU A 171 -22.50 19.88 -2.78
N LEU A 172 -23.03 18.66 -2.80
CA LEU A 172 -24.46 18.37 -2.68
C LEU A 172 -24.97 18.53 -1.23
N LYS A 173 -24.13 18.93 -0.27
CA LYS A 173 -24.46 19.07 1.15
C LYS A 173 -24.99 17.79 1.80
N VAL A 174 -24.56 16.64 1.31
CA VAL A 174 -24.84 15.36 1.96
C VAL A 174 -24.23 15.34 3.36
N ASP A 175 -24.98 14.85 4.34
CA ASP A 175 -24.52 14.72 5.73
C ASP A 175 -23.18 13.97 5.81
N ASP A 176 -22.26 14.46 6.66
CA ASP A 176 -20.86 13.99 6.77
C ASP A 176 -20.75 12.47 7.01
N PHE A 177 -21.67 11.89 7.80
CA PHE A 177 -21.68 10.44 8.03
C PHE A 177 -22.03 9.70 6.74
N TYR A 178 -23.11 10.07 6.07
CA TYR A 178 -23.55 9.40 4.84
C TYR A 178 -22.55 9.62 3.70
N ASN A 179 -21.96 10.80 3.61
CA ASN A 179 -20.93 11.10 2.65
C ASN A 179 -19.73 10.14 2.82
N ARG A 180 -19.14 10.07 4.03
CA ARG A 180 -18.03 9.17 4.31
C ARG A 180 -18.42 7.70 4.19
N PHE A 181 -19.63 7.34 4.67
CA PHE A 181 -20.13 5.97 4.54
C PHE A 181 -20.22 5.53 3.09
N THR A 182 -20.83 6.34 2.23
CA THR A 182 -21.01 6.03 0.81
C THR A 182 -19.68 6.02 0.05
N SER A 183 -18.81 7.00 0.30
CA SER A 183 -17.57 7.18 -0.46
C SER A 183 -16.50 6.15 -0.07
N ILE A 184 -16.45 5.74 1.21
CA ILE A 184 -15.33 4.94 1.75
C ILE A 184 -15.85 3.71 2.51
N LEU A 185 -16.59 3.91 3.63
CA LEU A 185 -16.82 2.83 4.58
C LEU A 185 -17.64 1.67 4.04
N SER A 186 -18.63 1.93 3.17
CA SER A 186 -19.43 0.88 2.53
C SER A 186 -18.62 0.00 1.58
N LYS A 187 -17.53 0.53 1.03
CA LYS A 187 -16.61 -0.18 0.14
C LYS A 187 -15.58 -1.03 0.90
N MET A 188 -15.37 -0.77 2.19
CA MET A 188 -14.50 -1.56 3.05
C MET A 188 -15.19 -2.87 3.42
N ILE A 189 -15.17 -3.84 2.50
CA ILE A 189 -15.80 -5.16 2.68
C ILE A 189 -14.81 -6.17 3.24
N PHE A 190 -15.35 -7.17 3.94
CA PHE A 190 -14.58 -8.34 4.36
C PHE A 190 -14.50 -9.32 3.18
N ILE A 191 -13.30 -9.70 2.78
CA ILE A 191 -13.03 -10.67 1.70
C ILE A 191 -12.55 -11.97 2.34
N PRO A 192 -13.36 -13.06 2.35
CA PRO A 192 -12.91 -14.35 2.85
C PRO A 192 -11.68 -14.84 2.11
N LYS A 193 -10.74 -15.48 2.83
CA LYS A 193 -9.47 -15.96 2.25
C LYS A 193 -9.63 -17.00 1.14
N ASP A 194 -10.78 -17.67 1.09
CA ASP A 194 -11.17 -18.68 0.11
C ASP A 194 -12.12 -18.11 -0.97
N ALA A 195 -12.31 -16.80 -1.02
CA ALA A 195 -13.06 -16.15 -2.08
C ALA A 195 -12.37 -16.31 -3.44
N ALA A 196 -13.13 -16.12 -4.51
CA ALA A 196 -12.60 -16.10 -5.85
C ALA A 196 -11.58 -14.96 -6.04
N LEU A 197 -10.58 -15.19 -6.90
CA LEU A 197 -9.61 -14.20 -7.30
C LEU A 197 -10.30 -12.94 -7.86
N ILE A 198 -9.88 -11.75 -7.41
CA ILE A 198 -10.52 -10.49 -7.78
C ILE A 198 -9.63 -9.74 -8.75
N ARG A 199 -10.04 -9.68 -10.03
CA ARG A 199 -9.36 -8.85 -11.02
C ARG A 199 -9.65 -7.37 -10.75
N VAL A 200 -8.61 -6.54 -10.75
CA VAL A 200 -8.73 -5.10 -10.48
C VAL A 200 -7.99 -4.28 -11.52
N LYS A 201 -8.36 -3.00 -11.65
CA LYS A 201 -7.59 -2.02 -12.44
C LYS A 201 -6.48 -1.39 -11.59
N SER A 202 -6.67 -1.33 -10.29
CA SER A 202 -5.68 -0.89 -9.30
C SER A 202 -6.06 -1.42 -7.93
N ALA A 203 -5.06 -1.78 -7.13
CA ALA A 203 -5.16 -2.06 -5.70
C ALA A 203 -3.76 -1.97 -5.07
N PHE A 204 -3.68 -2.03 -3.72
CA PHE A 204 -2.41 -2.18 -3.05
C PHE A 204 -2.55 -2.94 -1.73
N GLY A 205 -3.28 -2.37 -0.74
CA GLY A 205 -3.54 -3.02 0.54
C GLY A 205 -2.30 -3.18 1.44
N GLY A 206 -1.28 -2.33 1.25
CA GLY A 206 -0.03 -2.36 2.01
C GLY A 206 1.04 -3.33 1.51
N LEU A 207 0.71 -4.23 0.55
CA LEU A 207 1.69 -5.12 -0.09
C LEU A 207 1.25 -5.52 -1.50
N GLY A 208 2.15 -5.33 -2.47
CA GLY A 208 1.98 -5.77 -3.85
C GLY A 208 3.20 -6.54 -4.36
N ILE A 209 2.98 -7.70 -4.97
CA ILE A 209 4.02 -8.52 -5.62
C ILE A 209 3.91 -8.32 -7.12
N TYR A 210 4.95 -7.80 -7.75
CA TYR A 210 4.96 -7.45 -9.17
C TYR A 210 5.99 -8.28 -9.92
N ARG A 211 5.71 -8.66 -11.15
CA ARG A 211 6.79 -9.01 -12.09
C ARG A 211 7.63 -7.77 -12.33
N LYS A 212 8.95 -7.89 -12.22
CA LYS A 212 9.88 -6.76 -12.39
C LYS A 212 9.59 -5.93 -13.64
N GLN A 213 9.36 -6.59 -14.77
CA GLN A 213 9.14 -5.93 -16.07
C GLN A 213 7.98 -4.94 -16.07
N CYS A 214 6.97 -5.15 -15.21
CA CYS A 214 5.80 -4.26 -15.10
C CYS A 214 6.13 -2.92 -14.44
N LEU A 215 7.26 -2.84 -13.71
CA LEU A 215 7.73 -1.63 -13.04
C LEU A 215 8.82 -0.87 -13.80
N LEU A 216 9.27 -1.40 -14.94
CA LEU A 216 10.35 -0.77 -15.71
C LEU A 216 9.90 0.44 -16.52
N ASN A 217 8.62 0.54 -16.85
CA ASN A 217 8.05 1.61 -17.65
C ASN A 217 7.12 2.48 -16.82
N GLY A 218 7.35 3.79 -16.88
CA GLY A 218 6.52 4.77 -16.20
C GLY A 218 7.00 5.15 -14.81
N ASP A 219 6.43 6.23 -14.28
CA ASP A 219 6.75 6.79 -12.98
C ASP A 219 5.48 6.98 -12.15
N TYR A 220 5.65 6.97 -10.82
CA TYR A 220 4.59 7.32 -9.90
C TYR A 220 4.33 8.83 -9.93
N VAL A 221 3.07 9.21 -9.99
CA VAL A 221 2.62 10.60 -9.89
C VAL A 221 1.75 10.74 -8.66
N GLY A 222 2.14 11.60 -7.73
CA GLY A 222 1.41 11.85 -6.49
C GLY A 222 0.63 13.17 -6.47
N VAL A 223 0.85 14.02 -7.49
CA VAL A 223 0.19 15.32 -7.63
C VAL A 223 -0.06 15.58 -9.11
N THR A 224 -1.27 16.01 -9.46
CA THR A 224 -1.64 16.41 -10.82
C THR A 224 -1.00 17.74 -11.22
N ASP A 225 -1.06 18.11 -12.50
CA ASP A 225 -0.60 19.40 -13.01
C ASP A 225 -1.35 20.58 -12.36
N ASN A 226 -2.60 20.39 -11.94
CA ASN A 226 -3.39 21.37 -11.20
C ASN A 226 -3.00 21.46 -9.71
N GLY A 227 -2.12 20.59 -9.26
CA GLY A 227 -1.67 20.55 -7.87
C GLY A 227 -2.52 19.66 -6.95
N ASP A 228 -3.50 18.91 -7.43
CA ASP A 228 -4.31 18.02 -6.59
C ASP A 228 -3.55 16.76 -6.21
N GLN A 229 -3.72 16.32 -4.97
CA GLN A 229 -3.12 15.06 -4.51
C GLN A 229 -3.89 13.87 -5.08
N VAL A 230 -3.17 12.90 -5.64
CA VAL A 230 -3.72 11.65 -6.19
C VAL A 230 -3.04 10.45 -5.58
N CYS A 231 -3.73 9.30 -5.59
CA CYS A 231 -3.12 8.04 -5.20
C CYS A 231 -2.09 7.62 -6.27
N GLU A 232 -0.82 7.58 -5.88
CA GLU A 232 0.28 7.29 -6.80
C GLU A 232 0.21 5.87 -7.38
N HIS A 233 -0.31 4.89 -6.63
CA HIS A 233 -0.56 3.54 -7.14
C HIS A 233 -1.60 3.51 -8.24
N VAL A 234 -2.72 4.24 -8.06
CA VAL A 234 -3.78 4.32 -9.07
C VAL A 234 -3.25 4.94 -10.35
N ASN A 235 -2.53 6.06 -10.23
CA ASN A 235 -1.94 6.71 -11.38
C ASN A 235 -0.98 5.77 -12.13
N PHE A 236 -0.11 5.07 -11.39
CA PHE A 236 0.83 4.13 -11.98
C PHE A 236 0.12 2.96 -12.69
N HIS A 237 -0.84 2.31 -12.03
CA HIS A 237 -1.54 1.15 -12.59
C HIS A 237 -2.38 1.52 -13.82
N LEU A 238 -3.14 2.60 -13.77
CA LEU A 238 -4.02 3.00 -14.89
C LEU A 238 -3.24 3.49 -16.11
N ASN A 239 -2.09 4.13 -15.93
CA ASN A 239 -1.32 4.69 -17.03
C ASN A 239 -0.28 3.72 -17.59
N HIS A 240 0.33 2.88 -16.75
CA HIS A 240 1.48 2.06 -17.15
C HIS A 240 1.21 0.55 -17.09
N MET A 241 0.10 0.13 -16.47
CA MET A 241 -0.28 -1.28 -16.33
C MET A 241 -1.73 -1.57 -16.74
N LYS A 242 -2.35 -0.73 -17.58
CA LYS A 242 -3.78 -0.83 -17.97
C LYS A 242 -4.18 -2.18 -18.58
N ASP A 243 -3.26 -2.81 -19.30
CA ASP A 243 -3.46 -4.10 -19.97
C ASP A 243 -2.93 -5.28 -19.15
N ALA A 244 -2.38 -5.02 -17.96
CA ALA A 244 -1.81 -6.04 -17.10
C ALA A 244 -2.88 -6.84 -16.34
N ASN A 245 -2.51 -8.05 -15.95
CA ASN A 245 -3.33 -8.92 -15.13
C ASN A 245 -3.08 -8.63 -13.65
N LEU A 246 -3.87 -7.74 -13.07
CA LEU A 246 -3.78 -7.26 -11.70
C LEU A 246 -4.85 -7.92 -10.84
N TYR A 247 -4.48 -8.51 -9.70
CA TYR A 247 -5.41 -9.21 -8.83
C TYR A 247 -5.20 -8.88 -7.35
N ILE A 248 -6.30 -8.68 -6.61
CA ILE A 248 -6.31 -8.94 -5.18
C ILE A 248 -6.40 -10.44 -5.00
N VAL A 249 -5.44 -11.01 -4.27
CA VAL A 249 -5.41 -12.45 -3.96
C VAL A 249 -5.98 -12.65 -2.56
N PRO A 250 -7.21 -13.22 -2.42
CA PRO A 250 -7.90 -13.31 -1.14
C PRO A 250 -7.11 -14.05 -0.04
N SER A 251 -6.29 -15.02 -0.43
CA SER A 251 -5.43 -15.79 0.48
C SER A 251 -4.10 -15.10 0.83
N LEU A 252 -3.72 -14.03 0.13
CA LEU A 252 -2.54 -13.22 0.45
C LEU A 252 -2.86 -12.26 1.59
N ILE A 253 -3.07 -12.79 2.78
CA ILE A 253 -3.36 -12.01 3.98
C ILE A 253 -2.07 -11.39 4.51
N ASN A 254 -2.02 -10.06 4.63
CA ASN A 254 -0.89 -9.35 5.21
C ASN A 254 -1.15 -8.84 6.64
N CYS A 255 -2.36 -8.36 6.97
CA CYS A 255 -2.69 -7.87 8.30
C CYS A 255 -4.15 -8.11 8.69
N GLY A 256 -4.43 -7.92 9.98
CA GLY A 256 -5.77 -7.87 10.54
C GLY A 256 -6.30 -6.44 10.71
N TRP A 257 -7.01 -6.21 11.82
CA TRP A 257 -7.48 -4.87 12.18
C TRP A 257 -6.30 -3.94 12.46
N ASN A 258 -6.29 -2.80 11.77
CA ASN A 258 -5.29 -1.76 11.93
C ASN A 258 -5.96 -0.38 12.04
N GLU A 259 -5.18 0.69 12.14
CA GLU A 259 -5.71 2.06 12.26
C GLU A 259 -6.59 2.46 11.05
N HIS A 260 -6.30 1.97 9.86
CA HIS A 260 -7.05 2.28 8.63
C HIS A 260 -8.41 1.57 8.57
N SER A 261 -8.53 0.37 9.15
CA SER A 261 -9.75 -0.43 9.13
C SER A 261 -10.64 -0.21 10.37
N ARG A 262 -10.11 0.32 11.48
CA ARG A 262 -10.87 0.53 12.73
C ARG A 262 -12.16 1.32 12.54
N SER A 263 -12.16 2.31 11.68
CA SER A 263 -13.33 3.14 11.38
C SER A 263 -14.51 2.36 10.80
N ARG A 264 -14.29 1.14 10.28
CA ARG A 264 -15.32 0.22 9.79
C ARG A 264 -15.91 -0.65 10.90
N GLY A 265 -15.32 -0.67 12.09
CA GLY A 265 -15.85 -1.42 13.24
C GLY A 265 -17.23 -0.92 13.64
N LYS A 266 -18.14 -1.84 14.03
CA LYS A 266 -19.55 -1.50 14.36
C LYS A 266 -19.66 -0.41 15.44
N ILE A 267 -18.84 -0.47 16.47
CA ILE A 267 -18.83 0.52 17.56
C ILE A 267 -18.35 1.88 17.04
N HIS A 268 -17.26 1.93 16.26
CA HIS A 268 -16.76 3.17 15.69
C HIS A 268 -17.75 3.81 14.74
N MET A 269 -18.44 3.01 13.91
CA MET A 269 -19.49 3.51 13.03
C MET A 269 -20.67 4.10 13.82
N LEU A 270 -21.10 3.44 14.91
CA LEU A 270 -22.17 3.95 15.76
C LEU A 270 -21.76 5.25 16.44
N VAL A 271 -20.55 5.30 17.02
CA VAL A 271 -20.01 6.51 17.66
C VAL A 271 -19.88 7.65 16.64
N TYR A 272 -19.38 7.37 15.45
CA TYR A 272 -19.26 8.36 14.39
C TYR A 272 -20.65 8.87 13.92
N PHE A 273 -21.62 7.98 13.74
CA PHE A 273 -23.01 8.36 13.41
C PHE A 273 -23.61 9.29 14.46
N ILE A 274 -23.48 8.95 15.76
CA ILE A 274 -23.96 9.79 16.85
C ILE A 274 -23.21 11.13 16.87
N ALA A 275 -21.89 11.09 16.78
CA ALA A 275 -21.07 12.28 16.86
C ALA A 275 -21.40 13.30 15.75
N THR A 276 -21.62 12.86 14.51
CA THR A 276 -22.01 13.75 13.39
C THR A 276 -23.38 14.40 13.58
N ARG A 277 -24.24 13.83 14.41
CA ARG A 277 -25.61 14.35 14.67
C ARG A 277 -25.65 15.37 15.80
N PHE A 278 -24.78 15.24 16.80
CA PHE A 278 -24.86 16.02 18.04
C PHE A 278 -23.72 17.03 18.21
N PHE A 279 -22.65 16.95 17.41
CA PHE A 279 -21.50 17.85 17.53
C PHE A 279 -21.25 18.62 16.23
N SER A 280 -20.84 19.88 16.38
CA SER A 280 -20.43 20.70 15.23
C SER A 280 -19.14 20.19 14.59
N ASN A 281 -18.94 20.46 13.29
CA ASN A 281 -17.74 20.10 12.56
C ASN A 281 -16.44 20.60 13.20
N SER A 282 -16.47 21.75 13.90
CA SER A 282 -15.32 22.27 14.64
C SER A 282 -14.97 21.41 15.87
N THR A 283 -15.99 20.87 16.55
CA THR A 283 -15.84 19.94 17.68
C THR A 283 -15.37 18.57 17.21
N LEU A 284 -15.93 18.06 16.11
CA LEU A 284 -15.51 16.80 15.50
C LEU A 284 -14.05 16.80 15.05
N LYS A 285 -13.54 17.93 14.53
CA LYS A 285 -12.13 18.06 14.17
C LYS A 285 -11.17 17.90 15.35
N LYS A 286 -11.59 18.32 16.56
CA LYS A 286 -10.79 18.14 17.79
C LYS A 286 -10.76 16.68 18.28
N PHE A 287 -11.81 15.92 18.01
CA PHE A 287 -11.94 14.51 18.40
C PHE A 287 -11.55 13.52 17.30
N LYS A 288 -11.15 14.02 16.14
CA LYS A 288 -10.86 13.19 14.95
C LYS A 288 -9.79 12.12 15.21
N SER A 289 -8.79 12.42 16.05
CA SER A 289 -7.74 11.48 16.44
C SER A 289 -8.21 10.35 17.36
N TYR A 290 -9.40 10.50 18.00
CA TYR A 290 -9.97 9.51 18.92
C TYR A 290 -11.13 8.70 18.31
N ILE A 291 -11.75 9.21 17.24
CA ILE A 291 -12.97 8.63 16.64
C ILE A 291 -12.70 8.07 15.24
N LEU A 292 -11.67 8.53 14.57
CA LEU A 292 -11.26 8.17 13.19
C LEU A 292 -9.89 7.56 13.16
#